data_5044decf553276fd755b674c2fe347ad
#
_entry.id   5044decf553276fd755b674c2fe347ad
#
_cell.length_a   1.000
_cell.length_b   1.000
_cell.length_c   1.000
_cell.angle_alpha   90.00
_cell.angle_beta   90.00
_cell.angle_gamma   90.00
#
_symmetry.space_group_name_H-M   'P 1'
#
loop_
_entity.id
_entity.type
_entity.pdbx_description
1 polymer ?
#
loop_
_entity_poly.entity_id
_entity_poly.type
_entity_poly.pdbx_seq_one_letter_code
_entity_poly.pdbx_strand_id
1 'polypeptide(L)'
;MDKLIDQKADVDERTMQMLVLGLEYLRELVDEHMRVETVEKRKELNAEVCASQKVHGLVNACTLILGDAADVRKVAEGYVGPQFIESMDDALDAICELINVANGKFARGFTKEGEDEDLEPPFYRHEASLVKANGIYAARVRLCDATVYFCIAYGVGIAAL
;
A
#
# COMPACT_ATOMS: atom_id res chain seq x y z
N MET A 1 -10.98 13.74 26.99
CA MET A 1 -9.67 14.11 26.41
C MET A 1 -8.72 12.92 26.29
N ASP A 2 -8.60 12.11 27.34
CA ASP A 2 -7.73 10.92 27.32
C ASP A 2 -8.18 9.85 26.32
N LYS A 3 -9.47 9.63 26.15
CA LYS A 3 -10.00 8.66 25.18
C LYS A 3 -9.73 9.03 23.72
N LEU A 4 -9.64 10.33 23.39
CA LEU A 4 -9.32 10.79 22.03
C LEU A 4 -7.83 10.67 21.72
N ILE A 5 -6.98 10.84 22.73
CA ILE A 5 -5.52 10.69 22.62
C ILE A 5 -5.21 9.18 22.46
N ASP A 6 -5.85 8.33 23.25
CA ASP A 6 -5.68 6.88 23.16
C ASP A 6 -6.16 6.31 21.83
N GLN A 7 -7.29 6.81 21.29
CA GLN A 7 -7.80 6.40 19.99
C GLN A 7 -6.85 6.78 18.85
N LYS A 8 -6.25 7.98 18.90
CA LYS A 8 -5.31 8.45 17.89
C LYS A 8 -4.00 7.67 17.94
N ALA A 9 -3.48 7.41 19.13
CA ALA A 9 -2.29 6.59 19.33
C ALA A 9 -2.51 5.16 18.84
N ASP A 10 -3.69 4.58 19.09
CA ASP A 10 -4.06 3.24 18.64
C ASP A 10 -4.15 3.16 17.10
N VAL A 11 -4.74 4.18 16.46
CA VAL A 11 -4.80 4.26 14.99
C VAL A 11 -3.41 4.36 14.39
N ASP A 12 -2.54 5.21 14.92
CA ASP A 12 -1.16 5.38 14.44
C ASP A 12 -0.35 4.08 14.62
N GLU A 13 -0.48 3.42 15.76
CA GLU A 13 0.20 2.16 16.03
C GLU A 13 -0.24 1.04 15.08
N ARG A 14 -1.55 0.86 14.89
CA ARG A 14 -2.09 -0.14 13.97
C ARG A 14 -1.71 0.13 12.52
N THR A 15 -1.73 1.40 12.12
CA THR A 15 -1.33 1.82 10.78
C THR A 15 0.15 1.52 10.53
N MET A 16 1.00 1.77 11.53
CA MET A 16 2.42 1.44 11.45
C MET A 16 2.65 -0.07 11.39
N GLN A 17 1.91 -0.85 12.17
CA GLN A 17 1.97 -2.33 12.10
C GLN A 17 1.58 -2.83 10.73
N MET A 18 0.54 -2.27 10.13
CA MET A 18 0.09 -2.61 8.78
C MET A 18 1.17 -2.28 7.75
N LEU A 19 1.85 -1.14 7.89
CA LEU A 19 2.97 -0.76 7.02
C LEU A 19 4.11 -1.77 7.14
N VAL A 20 4.55 -2.09 8.34
CA VAL A 20 5.66 -3.02 8.60
C VAL A 20 5.35 -4.41 8.03
N LEU A 21 4.16 -4.94 8.30
CA LEU A 21 3.74 -6.24 7.79
C LEU A 21 3.62 -6.24 6.26
N GLY A 22 3.08 -5.17 5.69
CA GLY A 22 3.00 -5.01 4.25
C GLY A 22 4.38 -5.01 3.59
N LEU A 23 5.35 -4.35 4.18
CA LEU A 23 6.74 -4.36 3.71
C LEU A 23 7.36 -5.76 3.78
N GLU A 24 7.10 -6.51 4.84
CA GLU A 24 7.55 -7.91 4.96
C GLU A 24 6.92 -8.78 3.87
N TYR A 25 5.63 -8.60 3.58
CA TYR A 25 4.95 -9.34 2.52
C TYR A 25 5.48 -8.98 1.13
N LEU A 26 5.81 -7.72 0.86
CA LEU A 26 6.45 -7.33 -0.39
C LEU A 26 7.81 -8.01 -0.56
N ARG A 27 8.60 -8.07 0.50
CA ARG A 27 9.89 -8.76 0.47
C ARG A 27 9.72 -10.24 0.18
N GLU A 28 8.75 -10.88 0.81
CA GLU A 28 8.45 -12.30 0.61
C GLU A 28 7.90 -12.60 -0.79
N LEU A 29 6.99 -11.76 -1.29
CA LEU A 29 6.24 -12.02 -2.52
C LEU A 29 6.96 -11.56 -3.79
N VAL A 30 7.81 -10.54 -3.69
CA VAL A 30 8.38 -9.89 -4.87
C VAL A 30 9.89 -9.99 -4.93
N ASP A 31 10.58 -9.51 -3.89
CA ASP A 31 12.04 -9.41 -3.91
C ASP A 31 12.59 -9.54 -2.49
N GLU A 32 13.25 -10.66 -2.21
CA GLU A 32 13.87 -10.92 -0.90
C GLU A 32 14.98 -9.92 -0.55
N HIS A 33 15.55 -9.26 -1.56
CA HIS A 33 16.61 -8.27 -1.40
C HIS A 33 16.07 -6.84 -1.31
N MET A 34 14.76 -6.67 -1.19
CA MET A 34 14.13 -5.35 -1.03
C MET A 34 14.73 -4.58 0.15
N ARG A 35 14.99 -3.29 -0.06
CA ARG A 35 15.48 -2.38 0.97
C ARG A 35 14.51 -1.24 1.19
N VAL A 36 14.23 -0.94 2.45
CA VAL A 36 13.49 0.26 2.85
C VAL A 36 14.50 1.39 3.02
N GLU A 37 14.40 2.42 2.19
CA GLU A 37 15.31 3.56 2.23
C GLU A 37 14.88 4.60 3.27
N THR A 38 13.60 4.95 3.28
CA THR A 38 13.02 5.91 4.24
C THR A 38 11.62 5.50 4.64
N VAL A 39 11.19 5.95 5.82
CA VAL A 39 9.81 5.90 6.27
C VAL A 39 9.46 7.29 6.78
N GLU A 40 8.44 7.90 6.21
CA GLU A 40 8.01 9.27 6.54
C GLU A 40 6.50 9.32 6.73
N LYS A 41 6.06 10.21 7.61
CA LYS A 41 4.65 10.56 7.73
C LYS A 41 4.40 11.83 6.90
N ARG A 42 3.47 11.75 5.95
CA ARG A 42 3.15 12.83 5.02
C ARG A 42 1.65 13.07 4.95
N LYS A 43 1.26 14.21 4.45
CA LYS A 43 -0.15 14.56 4.18
C LYS A 43 -0.50 14.41 2.70
N GLU A 44 0.50 14.46 1.83
CA GLU A 44 0.31 14.30 0.39
C GLU A 44 1.51 13.62 -0.25
N LEU A 45 1.25 12.91 -1.34
CA LEU A 45 2.24 12.30 -2.21
C LEU A 45 1.79 12.46 -3.67
N ASN A 46 2.76 12.73 -4.52
CA ASN A 46 2.57 12.79 -5.97
C ASN A 46 3.27 11.61 -6.63
N ALA A 47 2.62 11.02 -7.61
CA ALA A 47 3.20 9.97 -8.44
C ALA A 47 2.59 9.98 -9.84
N GLU A 48 3.28 9.38 -10.78
CA GLU A 48 2.79 9.20 -12.14
C GLU A 48 1.65 8.19 -12.21
N VAL A 49 1.79 7.07 -11.49
CA VAL A 49 0.77 6.01 -11.38
C VAL A 49 0.59 5.57 -9.94
N CYS A 50 -0.59 5.10 -9.62
CA CYS A 50 -0.95 4.65 -8.28
C CYS A 50 -1.93 3.47 -8.35
N ALA A 51 -1.65 2.44 -7.56
CA ALA A 51 -2.61 1.37 -7.27
C ALA A 51 -2.95 1.39 -5.79
N SER A 52 -4.19 1.10 -5.46
CA SER A 52 -4.68 1.24 -4.08
C SER A 52 -5.80 0.26 -3.75
N GLN A 53 -5.96 0.00 -2.46
CA GLN A 53 -7.06 -0.78 -1.93
C GLN A 53 -7.47 -0.25 -0.56
N LYS A 54 -8.76 -0.01 -0.36
CA LYS A 54 -9.32 0.37 0.92
C LYS A 54 -9.59 -0.86 1.78
N VAL A 55 -9.27 -0.73 3.06
CA VAL A 55 -9.46 -1.75 4.09
C VAL A 55 -10.36 -1.16 5.17
N HIS A 56 -11.41 -1.87 5.53
CA HIS A 56 -12.36 -1.50 6.59
C HIS A 56 -12.40 -2.58 7.67
N GLY A 57 -12.61 -2.15 8.90
CA GLY A 57 -12.70 -3.05 10.04
C GLY A 57 -11.94 -2.50 11.23
N LEU A 58 -11.00 -3.27 11.78
CA LEU A 58 -10.13 -2.83 12.86
C LEU A 58 -9.27 -1.62 12.48
N VAL A 59 -8.90 -1.55 11.20
CA VAL A 59 -8.18 -0.42 10.63
C VAL A 59 -8.97 0.08 9.43
N ASN A 60 -9.32 1.36 9.42
CA ASN A 60 -9.89 2.02 8.26
C ASN A 60 -8.77 2.78 7.55
N ALA A 61 -8.21 2.15 6.55
CA ALA A 61 -7.01 2.62 5.88
C ALA A 61 -7.06 2.34 4.39
N CYS A 62 -6.08 2.87 3.66
CA CYS A 62 -5.88 2.60 2.26
C CYS A 62 -4.42 2.21 2.05
N THR A 63 -4.20 1.06 1.44
CA THR A 63 -2.87 0.61 1.03
C THR A 63 -2.60 1.10 -0.38
N LEU A 64 -1.41 1.66 -0.60
CA LEU A 64 -1.04 2.21 -1.91
C LEU A 64 0.36 1.75 -2.31
N ILE A 65 0.52 1.52 -3.62
CA ILE A 65 1.82 1.44 -4.28
C ILE A 65 1.81 2.50 -5.37
N LEU A 66 2.76 3.42 -5.32
CA LEU A 66 2.82 4.53 -6.26
C LEU A 66 4.27 4.86 -6.62
N GLY A 67 4.44 5.42 -7.80
CA GLY A 67 5.75 5.78 -8.32
C GLY A 67 5.71 6.16 -9.79
N ASP A 68 6.88 6.23 -10.41
CA ASP A 68 6.99 6.40 -11.85
C ASP A 68 6.51 5.14 -12.57
N ALA A 69 5.87 5.30 -13.71
CA ALA A 69 5.31 4.19 -14.46
C ALA A 69 6.35 3.11 -14.79
N ALA A 70 7.55 3.51 -15.19
CA ALA A 70 8.64 2.58 -15.49
C ALA A 70 9.05 1.75 -14.28
N ASP A 71 9.14 2.38 -13.09
CA ASP A 71 9.51 1.70 -11.85
C ASP A 71 8.41 0.76 -11.36
N VAL A 72 7.17 1.21 -11.38
CA VAL A 72 6.01 0.37 -11.01
C VAL A 72 5.91 -0.84 -11.94
N ARG A 73 6.17 -0.67 -13.23
CA ARG A 73 6.23 -1.78 -14.19
C ARG A 73 7.30 -2.81 -13.84
N LYS A 74 8.49 -2.38 -13.44
CA LYS A 74 9.56 -3.30 -12.99
C LYS A 74 9.15 -4.13 -11.77
N VAL A 75 8.45 -3.52 -10.83
CA VAL A 75 7.92 -4.24 -9.65
C VAL A 75 6.88 -5.28 -10.09
N ALA A 76 5.98 -4.91 -10.98
CA ALA A 76 4.99 -5.84 -11.54
C ALA A 76 5.65 -7.02 -12.25
N GLU A 77 6.67 -6.76 -13.07
CA GLU A 77 7.45 -7.79 -13.76
C GLU A 77 8.18 -8.73 -12.78
N GLY A 78 8.68 -8.17 -11.68
CA GLY A 78 9.30 -8.96 -10.60
C GLY A 78 8.30 -9.85 -9.87
N TYR A 79 7.05 -9.41 -9.78
CA TYR A 79 6.00 -10.16 -9.08
C TYR A 79 5.42 -11.30 -9.92
N VAL A 80 5.02 -11.02 -11.16
CA VAL A 80 4.34 -12.03 -12.01
C VAL A 80 5.19 -12.59 -13.14
N GLY A 81 6.33 -11.98 -13.42
CA GLY A 81 7.19 -12.31 -14.55
C GLY A 81 6.96 -11.37 -15.73
N PRO A 82 8.04 -10.96 -16.43
CA PRO A 82 7.95 -9.99 -17.53
C PRO A 82 7.12 -10.48 -18.72
N GLN A 83 6.99 -11.78 -18.92
CA GLN A 83 6.20 -12.36 -20.00
C GLN A 83 4.71 -12.09 -19.88
N PHE A 84 4.23 -11.73 -18.69
CA PHE A 84 2.80 -11.44 -18.45
C PHE A 84 2.48 -9.95 -18.51
N ILE A 85 3.47 -9.09 -18.72
CA ILE A 85 3.30 -7.64 -18.75
C ILE A 85 3.56 -7.12 -20.15
N GLU A 86 2.51 -6.86 -20.91
CA GLU A 86 2.58 -6.31 -22.27
C GLU A 86 2.27 -4.81 -22.29
N SER A 87 1.49 -4.33 -21.31
CA SER A 87 1.05 -2.95 -21.23
C SER A 87 1.17 -2.41 -19.80
N MET A 88 1.01 -1.09 -19.65
CA MET A 88 0.95 -0.47 -18.32
C MET A 88 -0.31 -0.92 -17.55
N ASP A 89 -1.40 -1.18 -18.25
CA ASP A 89 -2.62 -1.74 -17.62
C ASP A 89 -2.34 -3.12 -17.01
N ASP A 90 -1.62 -3.99 -17.71
CA ASP A 90 -1.21 -5.29 -17.18
C ASP A 90 -0.35 -5.14 -15.93
N ALA A 91 0.58 -4.18 -15.95
CA ALA A 91 1.44 -3.89 -14.80
C ALA A 91 0.60 -3.44 -13.60
N LEU A 92 -0.32 -2.51 -13.79
CA LEU A 92 -1.16 -1.99 -12.71
C LEU A 92 -2.14 -3.02 -12.19
N ASP A 93 -2.69 -3.89 -13.04
CA ASP A 93 -3.49 -5.03 -12.61
C ASP A 93 -2.68 -5.98 -11.71
N ALA A 94 -1.43 -6.26 -12.07
CA ALA A 94 -0.54 -7.08 -11.26
C ALA A 94 -0.23 -6.43 -9.90
N ILE A 95 -0.02 -5.13 -9.87
CA ILE A 95 0.19 -4.39 -8.61
C ILE A 95 -1.07 -4.40 -7.75
N CYS A 96 -2.25 -4.25 -8.33
CA CYS A 96 -3.51 -4.39 -7.61
C CYS A 96 -3.64 -5.78 -6.98
N GLU A 97 -3.29 -6.83 -7.70
CA GLU A 97 -3.28 -8.20 -7.18
C GLU A 97 -2.29 -8.36 -6.02
N LEU A 98 -1.10 -7.79 -6.15
CA LEU A 98 -0.09 -7.79 -5.09
C LEU A 98 -0.61 -7.13 -3.81
N ILE A 99 -1.22 -5.96 -3.92
CA ILE A 99 -1.83 -5.26 -2.78
C ILE A 99 -2.94 -6.10 -2.16
N ASN A 100 -3.79 -6.69 -2.98
CA ASN A 100 -4.89 -7.53 -2.51
C ASN A 100 -4.40 -8.75 -1.74
N VAL A 101 -3.35 -9.40 -2.21
CA VAL A 101 -2.73 -10.55 -1.52
C VAL A 101 -2.10 -10.12 -0.20
N ALA A 102 -1.37 -9.01 -0.18
CA ALA A 102 -0.74 -8.48 1.04
C ALA A 102 -1.80 -8.10 2.08
N ASN A 103 -2.85 -7.39 1.68
CA ASN A 103 -3.94 -7.03 2.58
C ASN A 103 -4.74 -8.25 3.05
N GLY A 104 -4.91 -9.25 2.22
CA GLY A 104 -5.53 -10.52 2.62
C GLY A 104 -4.72 -11.25 3.68
N LYS A 105 -3.40 -11.25 3.57
CA LYS A 105 -2.50 -11.80 4.61
C LYS A 105 -2.59 -11.01 5.91
N PHE A 106 -2.59 -9.68 5.81
CA PHE A 106 -2.77 -8.80 6.97
C PHE A 106 -4.11 -9.07 7.67
N ALA A 107 -5.20 -9.11 6.92
CA ALA A 107 -6.54 -9.36 7.46
C ALA A 107 -6.61 -10.70 8.21
N ARG A 108 -6.04 -11.76 7.66
CA ARG A 108 -5.99 -13.09 8.32
C ARG A 108 -5.15 -13.10 9.58
N GLY A 109 -4.09 -12.31 9.62
CA GLY A 109 -3.19 -12.25 10.78
C GLY A 109 -3.72 -11.41 11.93
N PHE A 110 -4.60 -10.44 11.64
CA PHE A 110 -5.10 -9.49 12.64
C PHE A 110 -6.52 -9.75 13.11
N THR A 111 -7.30 -10.53 12.37
CA THR A 111 -8.67 -10.85 12.77
C THR A 111 -8.67 -11.97 13.81
N LYS A 112 -9.22 -11.66 14.97
CA LYS A 112 -9.63 -12.66 15.93
C LYS A 112 -10.94 -13.27 15.47
N GLU A 113 -11.26 -14.47 15.97
CA GLU A 113 -12.53 -15.15 15.72
C GLU A 113 -13.72 -14.19 15.97
N GLY A 114 -14.48 -13.86 14.91
CA GLY A 114 -15.62 -12.94 14.97
C GLY A 114 -15.33 -11.49 14.56
N GLU A 115 -14.09 -11.13 14.24
CA GLU A 115 -13.71 -9.82 13.70
C GLU A 115 -13.38 -9.97 12.21
N ASP A 116 -14.15 -9.34 11.33
CA ASP A 116 -13.92 -9.37 9.90
C ASP A 116 -13.28 -8.07 9.42
N GLU A 117 -12.17 -8.19 8.69
CA GLU A 117 -11.63 -7.11 7.86
C GLU A 117 -12.31 -7.19 6.49
N ASP A 118 -12.85 -6.07 6.05
CA ASP A 118 -13.48 -5.96 4.74
C ASP A 118 -12.54 -5.25 3.78
N LEU A 119 -12.23 -5.93 2.68
CA LEU A 119 -11.39 -5.40 1.61
C LEU A 119 -12.26 -4.98 0.45
N GLU A 120 -12.21 -3.69 0.08
CA GLU A 120 -12.81 -3.24 -1.16
C GLU A 120 -12.01 -3.77 -2.37
N PRO A 121 -12.59 -3.85 -3.57
CA PRO A 121 -11.81 -4.18 -4.76
C PRO A 121 -10.68 -3.18 -4.97
N PRO A 122 -9.46 -3.63 -5.31
CA PRO A 122 -8.37 -2.72 -5.62
C PRO A 122 -8.62 -2.01 -6.95
N PHE A 123 -8.04 -0.81 -7.09
CA PHE A 123 -8.11 -0.07 -8.35
C PHE A 123 -6.82 0.72 -8.58
N TYR A 124 -6.64 1.19 -9.81
CA TYR A 124 -5.46 1.96 -10.18
C TYR A 124 -5.81 3.20 -11.00
N ARG A 125 -4.86 4.14 -11.02
CA ARG A 125 -4.94 5.34 -11.84
C ARG A 125 -3.67 5.51 -12.65
N HIS A 126 -3.86 5.86 -13.91
CA HIS A 126 -2.82 6.35 -14.81
C HIS A 126 -2.67 7.86 -14.64
N GLU A 127 -1.58 8.41 -15.18
CA GLU A 127 -1.28 9.83 -15.20
C GLU A 127 -0.93 10.37 -13.80
N ALA A 128 -0.66 11.65 -13.73
CA ALA A 128 -0.23 12.30 -12.50
C ALA A 128 -1.28 12.16 -11.40
N SER A 129 -0.98 11.36 -10.41
CA SER A 129 -1.86 11.08 -9.27
C SER A 129 -1.41 11.85 -8.05
N LEU A 130 -2.33 12.57 -7.43
CA LEU A 130 -2.12 13.24 -6.15
C LEU A 130 -2.93 12.52 -5.08
N VAL A 131 -2.25 11.98 -4.09
CA VAL A 131 -2.87 11.34 -2.92
C VAL A 131 -2.82 12.29 -1.75
N LYS A 132 -3.97 12.60 -1.16
CA LYS A 132 -4.11 13.42 0.06
C LYS A 132 -4.88 12.64 1.12
N ALA A 133 -4.37 12.68 2.35
CA ALA A 133 -5.01 12.05 3.50
C ALA A 133 -4.63 12.77 4.79
N ASN A 134 -5.32 12.46 5.89
CA ASN A 134 -4.97 13.01 7.21
C ASN A 134 -3.58 12.56 7.66
N GLY A 135 -3.17 11.37 7.27
CA GLY A 135 -1.83 10.86 7.49
C GLY A 135 -1.50 9.77 6.49
N ILE A 136 -0.32 9.85 5.89
CA ILE A 136 0.21 8.84 4.99
C ILE A 136 1.54 8.40 5.57
N TYR A 137 1.62 7.13 5.98
CA TYR A 137 2.90 6.51 6.30
C TYR A 137 3.49 5.99 5.00
N ALA A 138 4.51 6.65 4.52
CA ALA A 138 5.13 6.37 3.23
C ALA A 138 6.51 5.76 3.41
N ALA A 139 6.67 4.54 2.95
CA ALA A 139 7.96 3.88 2.87
C ALA A 139 8.48 3.97 1.43
N ARG A 140 9.63 4.59 1.26
CA ARG A 140 10.36 4.55 0.01
C ARG A 140 11.16 3.27 -0.04
N VAL A 141 10.87 2.43 -1.01
CA VAL A 141 11.45 1.10 -1.11
C VAL A 141 12.17 0.90 -2.43
N ARG A 142 13.29 0.21 -2.37
CA ARG A 142 14.03 -0.22 -3.55
C ARG A 142 13.90 -1.73 -3.69
N LEU A 143 13.36 -2.16 -4.83
CA LEU A 143 13.17 -3.57 -5.17
C LEU A 143 13.13 -3.71 -6.69
N CYS A 144 13.58 -4.85 -7.22
CA CYS A 144 13.57 -5.14 -8.66
C CYS A 144 14.25 -4.05 -9.51
N ASP A 145 15.33 -3.43 -8.99
CA ASP A 145 16.01 -2.28 -9.60
C ASP A 145 15.10 -1.07 -9.85
N ALA A 146 14.07 -0.94 -9.03
CA ALA A 146 13.11 0.15 -9.07
C ALA A 146 12.98 0.81 -7.71
N THR A 147 12.50 2.05 -7.69
CA THR A 147 12.16 2.77 -6.46
C THR A 147 10.69 3.15 -6.51
N VAL A 148 9.92 2.67 -5.54
CA VAL A 148 8.50 2.99 -5.41
C VAL A 148 8.17 3.36 -3.97
N TYR A 149 7.01 3.96 -3.75
CA TYR A 149 6.45 4.16 -2.42
C TYR A 149 5.42 3.08 -2.13
N PHE A 150 5.57 2.45 -0.97
CA PHE A 150 4.54 1.63 -0.34
C PHE A 150 3.98 2.41 0.83
N CYS A 151 2.67 2.65 0.83
CA CYS A 151 2.06 3.56 1.78
C CYS A 151 0.81 2.97 2.42
N ILE A 152 0.59 3.37 3.67
CA ILE A 152 -0.69 3.18 4.34
C ILE A 152 -1.21 4.58 4.69
N ALA A 153 -2.36 4.93 4.12
CA ALA A 153 -3.02 6.22 4.38
C ALA A 153 -4.24 6.01 5.26
N TYR A 154 -4.49 6.92 6.16
CA TYR A 154 -5.64 6.87 7.05
C TYR A 154 -6.32 8.23 7.18
N GLY A 155 -7.57 8.21 7.64
CA GLY A 155 -8.36 9.41 7.93
C GLY A 155 -9.50 9.65 6.96
N VAL A 156 -10.40 10.52 7.37
CA VAL A 156 -11.55 10.93 6.57
C VAL A 156 -11.07 11.80 5.42
N GLY A 157 -11.39 11.43 4.20
CA GLY A 157 -11.04 12.24 3.04
C GLY A 157 -9.86 11.71 2.22
N ILE A 158 -9.72 10.38 2.11
CA ILE A 158 -8.88 9.77 1.08
C ILE A 158 -9.57 10.04 -0.27
N ALA A 159 -9.67 11.33 -0.59
CA ALA A 159 -10.53 11.81 -1.67
C ALA A 159 -9.86 11.76 -3.05
N ALA A 160 -8.57 11.51 -3.09
CA ALA A 160 -7.83 11.45 -4.34
C ALA A 160 -7.86 10.08 -5.01
N LEU A 161 -8.56 9.17 -4.38
CA LEU A 161 -8.64 7.78 -4.87
C LEU A 161 -9.96 7.48 -5.52
#